data_25e4d08f87b7cc1100067c6b3ac175ba
#
_entry.id   25e4d08f87b7cc1100067c6b3ac175ba
#
_cell.length_a   1.000
_cell.length_b   1.000
_cell.length_c   1.000
_cell.angle_alpha   90.00
_cell.angle_beta   90.00
_cell.angle_gamma   90.00
#
_symmetry.space_group_name_H-M   'P 1'
#
loop_
_entity.id
_entity.type
_entity.pdbx_description
1 polymer ?
#
loop_
_entity_poly.entity_id
_entity_poly.type
_entity_poly.pdbx_seq_one_letter_code
_entity_poly.pdbx_strand_id
1 'polypeptide(L)'
;PYLHGTTSSSLNEVRLGYETFGNNSDASSKDKKETHAYSVAYSAEEIPEVLKYADKIIFNSISQLNAFKNQASAQNIPVGLRLNPQTSNSSFIIADPARPFSRLGEHDKDKIAAVLSDITGVMIHNNCENDSFEAFSESLADIEARFGDVLQQLEWVSLGGGIHFIAPDYPLEKLADRLKGFSEKYGVQVYLEPGEASIHGAGTLVTTVLDTMHNEKNLAVVDSSIEAHMLDLLIYRESAPIAAINSDLINIASLDIDPTNIAPISENTKSADNTIIYGRSCLAGDIFGEYALPNTLKIGDTVTFGNAAGYTMVKKNWFNGVNMPAIVIRRLDGSIDIQREFDYQDYKASLS
;
A
#
# COMPACT_ATOMS: atom_id res chain seq x y z
N PRO A 1 -10.05 -9.49 12.92
CA PRO A 1 -11.38 -9.04 13.34
C PRO A 1 -11.81 -7.73 12.70
N TYR A 2 -10.87 -6.90 12.17
CA TYR A 2 -11.17 -5.56 11.65
C TYR A 2 -11.36 -5.49 10.13
N LEU A 3 -10.75 -6.39 9.39
CA LEU A 3 -10.84 -6.44 7.93
C LEU A 3 -11.83 -7.50 7.48
N HIS A 4 -12.62 -7.20 6.44
CA HIS A 4 -13.61 -8.10 5.85
C HIS A 4 -13.04 -8.99 4.75
N GLY A 5 -11.79 -8.75 4.35
CA GLY A 5 -11.13 -9.53 3.31
C GLY A 5 -9.86 -8.86 2.80
N THR A 6 -9.50 -9.24 1.58
CA THR A 6 -8.35 -8.68 0.85
C THR A 6 -8.74 -8.27 -0.56
N THR A 7 -8.04 -7.29 -1.10
CA THR A 7 -8.00 -7.01 -2.54
C THR A 7 -6.59 -7.30 -3.06
N SER A 8 -6.50 -7.79 -4.27
CA SER A 8 -5.28 -8.39 -4.82
C SER A 8 -5.07 -7.97 -6.25
N SER A 9 -3.82 -7.72 -6.65
CA SER A 9 -3.45 -7.23 -7.99
C SER A 9 -2.78 -8.30 -8.87
N SER A 10 -2.70 -9.54 -8.40
CA SER A 10 -2.11 -10.67 -9.13
C SER A 10 -2.63 -12.01 -8.64
N LEU A 11 -2.39 -13.08 -9.43
CA LEU A 11 -2.70 -14.46 -9.03
C LEU A 11 -2.05 -14.83 -7.68
N ASN A 12 -0.79 -14.45 -7.48
CA ASN A 12 -0.09 -14.78 -6.24
C ASN A 12 -0.70 -14.09 -5.02
N GLU A 13 -1.11 -12.82 -5.16
CA GLU A 13 -1.74 -12.09 -4.08
C GLU A 13 -3.14 -12.62 -3.76
N VAL A 14 -3.98 -12.91 -4.78
CA VAL A 14 -5.33 -13.43 -4.53
C VAL A 14 -5.27 -14.81 -3.84
N ARG A 15 -4.32 -15.64 -4.25
CA ARG A 15 -4.08 -16.94 -3.61
C ARG A 15 -3.63 -16.77 -2.16
N LEU A 16 -2.69 -15.87 -1.89
CA LEU A 16 -2.23 -15.56 -0.54
C LEU A 16 -3.38 -15.04 0.34
N GLY A 17 -4.21 -14.15 -0.18
CA GLY A 17 -5.40 -13.64 0.49
C GLY A 17 -6.37 -14.76 0.85
N TYR A 18 -6.66 -15.63 -0.11
CA TYR A 18 -7.52 -16.81 0.10
C TYR A 18 -6.97 -17.77 1.15
N GLU A 19 -5.69 -18.13 1.08
CA GLU A 19 -5.03 -19.02 2.05
C GLU A 19 -5.03 -18.43 3.47
N THR A 20 -4.96 -17.08 3.57
CA THR A 20 -4.89 -16.39 4.86
C THR A 20 -6.28 -16.11 5.46
N PHE A 21 -7.27 -15.76 4.64
CA PHE A 21 -8.58 -15.27 5.10
C PHE A 21 -9.77 -16.07 4.56
N GLY A 22 -9.68 -16.65 3.36
CA GLY A 22 -10.82 -17.17 2.61
C GLY A 22 -11.19 -18.61 2.93
N ASN A 23 -10.35 -19.34 3.64
CA ASN A 23 -10.52 -20.77 3.84
C ASN A 23 -11.44 -21.14 5.02
N ASN A 24 -12.24 -20.20 5.53
CA ASN A 24 -13.22 -20.46 6.59
C ASN A 24 -14.57 -20.89 6.00
N SER A 25 -14.59 -22.11 5.40
CA SER A 25 -15.83 -22.73 4.88
C SER A 25 -16.92 -22.90 5.94
N ASP A 26 -16.56 -22.87 7.22
CA ASP A 26 -17.46 -23.07 8.37
C ASP A 26 -17.91 -21.75 9.03
N ALA A 27 -17.45 -20.59 8.53
CA ALA A 27 -17.86 -19.30 9.06
C ALA A 27 -19.33 -19.00 8.69
N SER A 28 -20.07 -18.41 9.61
CA SER A 28 -21.40 -17.85 9.29
C SER A 28 -21.25 -16.82 8.16
N SER A 29 -22.30 -16.59 7.38
CA SER A 29 -22.23 -15.66 6.23
C SER A 29 -21.75 -14.24 6.58
N LYS A 30 -21.86 -13.85 7.87
CA LYS A 30 -21.39 -12.57 8.40
C LYS A 30 -19.89 -12.54 8.73
N ASP A 31 -19.30 -13.70 8.95
CA ASP A 31 -17.89 -13.84 9.34
C ASP A 31 -17.00 -14.30 8.18
N LYS A 32 -17.61 -14.60 7.02
CA LYS A 32 -16.87 -14.98 5.82
C LYS A 32 -16.05 -13.79 5.31
N LYS A 33 -14.75 -14.00 5.16
CA LYS A 33 -13.85 -13.03 4.54
C LYS A 33 -13.91 -13.16 3.02
N GLU A 34 -13.88 -12.03 2.33
CA GLU A 34 -13.90 -11.98 0.87
C GLU A 34 -12.49 -11.76 0.31
N THR A 35 -12.19 -12.38 -0.82
CA THR A 35 -10.97 -12.17 -1.59
C THR A 35 -11.34 -11.56 -2.94
N HIS A 36 -11.03 -10.30 -3.14
CA HIS A 36 -11.28 -9.59 -4.39
C HIS A 36 -10.04 -9.62 -5.29
N ALA A 37 -10.22 -9.94 -6.55
CA ALA A 37 -9.17 -9.92 -7.55
C ALA A 37 -9.36 -8.74 -8.50
N TYR A 38 -8.35 -7.89 -8.61
CA TYR A 38 -8.22 -6.86 -9.63
C TYR A 38 -6.84 -6.98 -10.27
N SER A 39 -6.76 -6.85 -11.58
CA SER A 39 -5.49 -6.65 -12.28
C SER A 39 -5.68 -5.69 -13.44
N VAL A 40 -4.61 -4.98 -13.79
CA VAL A 40 -4.61 -4.11 -14.98
C VAL A 40 -4.85 -4.92 -16.25
N ALA A 41 -4.32 -6.14 -16.30
CA ALA A 41 -4.58 -7.09 -17.37
C ALA A 41 -4.33 -8.52 -16.86
N TYR A 42 -5.25 -9.42 -17.19
CA TYR A 42 -5.11 -10.86 -16.97
C TYR A 42 -4.70 -11.55 -18.26
N SER A 43 -3.85 -12.57 -18.18
CA SER A 43 -3.65 -13.49 -19.29
C SER A 43 -4.75 -14.57 -19.31
N ALA A 44 -4.95 -15.19 -20.46
CA ALA A 44 -5.94 -16.27 -20.60
C ALA A 44 -5.60 -17.49 -19.74
N GLU A 45 -4.32 -17.72 -19.48
CA GLU A 45 -3.81 -18.80 -18.65
C GLU A 45 -4.04 -18.54 -17.16
N GLU A 46 -4.00 -17.27 -16.72
CA GLU A 46 -4.16 -16.90 -15.31
C GLU A 46 -5.62 -16.94 -14.86
N ILE A 47 -6.56 -16.57 -15.71
CA ILE A 47 -7.98 -16.43 -15.34
C ILE A 47 -8.55 -17.68 -14.65
N PRO A 48 -8.39 -18.91 -15.17
CA PRO A 48 -8.91 -20.10 -14.50
C PRO A 48 -8.33 -20.30 -13.10
N GLU A 49 -7.08 -19.89 -12.89
CA GLU A 49 -6.44 -20.00 -11.57
C GLU A 49 -6.91 -18.90 -10.62
N VAL A 50 -7.02 -17.64 -11.08
CA VAL A 50 -7.53 -16.52 -10.27
C VAL A 50 -8.94 -16.80 -9.76
N LEU A 51 -9.83 -17.33 -10.64
CA LEU A 51 -11.21 -17.63 -10.31
C LEU A 51 -11.38 -18.73 -9.25
N LYS A 52 -10.35 -19.56 -8.98
CA LYS A 52 -10.39 -20.54 -7.88
C LYS A 52 -10.33 -19.89 -6.50
N TYR A 53 -9.79 -18.67 -6.41
CA TYR A 53 -9.49 -18.00 -5.16
C TYR A 53 -10.26 -16.71 -4.95
N ALA A 54 -10.90 -16.18 -6.00
CA ALA A 54 -11.59 -14.89 -5.97
C ALA A 54 -13.07 -15.05 -5.62
N ASP A 55 -13.55 -14.27 -4.65
CA ASP A 55 -14.98 -14.09 -4.39
C ASP A 55 -15.60 -13.02 -5.30
N LYS A 56 -14.79 -12.08 -5.81
CA LYS A 56 -15.16 -11.08 -6.84
C LYS A 56 -13.99 -10.84 -7.77
N ILE A 57 -14.26 -10.60 -9.06
CA ILE A 57 -13.23 -10.22 -10.03
C ILE A 57 -13.57 -8.88 -10.68
N ILE A 58 -12.57 -8.00 -10.78
CA ILE A 58 -12.69 -6.67 -11.35
C ILE A 58 -11.80 -6.58 -12.59
N PHE A 59 -12.40 -6.28 -13.73
CA PHE A 59 -11.67 -6.05 -14.97
C PHE A 59 -11.34 -4.56 -15.14
N ASN A 60 -10.14 -4.29 -15.62
CA ASN A 60 -9.66 -2.93 -15.83
C ASN A 60 -10.25 -2.27 -17.09
N SER A 61 -10.65 -3.06 -18.07
CA SER A 61 -11.14 -2.58 -19.36
C SER A 61 -12.28 -3.44 -19.89
N ILE A 62 -13.07 -2.86 -20.80
CA ILE A 62 -14.16 -3.56 -21.47
C ILE A 62 -13.63 -4.71 -22.35
N SER A 63 -12.44 -4.61 -22.92
CA SER A 63 -11.83 -5.70 -23.67
C SER A 63 -11.54 -6.92 -22.79
N GLN A 64 -11.00 -6.70 -21.58
CA GLN A 64 -10.77 -7.76 -20.59
C GLN A 64 -12.11 -8.35 -20.09
N LEU A 65 -13.08 -7.49 -19.80
CA LEU A 65 -14.43 -7.92 -19.42
C LEU A 65 -15.03 -8.86 -20.48
N ASN A 66 -15.05 -8.44 -21.74
CA ASN A 66 -15.60 -9.23 -22.84
C ASN A 66 -14.85 -10.56 -23.07
N ALA A 67 -13.54 -10.57 -22.83
CA ALA A 67 -12.74 -11.78 -22.97
C ALA A 67 -13.06 -12.84 -21.90
N PHE A 68 -13.37 -12.42 -20.66
CA PHE A 68 -13.32 -13.33 -19.52
C PHE A 68 -14.60 -13.39 -18.66
N LYS A 69 -15.60 -12.50 -18.87
CA LYS A 69 -16.84 -12.49 -18.08
C LYS A 69 -17.58 -13.83 -18.06
N ASN A 70 -17.57 -14.57 -19.16
CA ASN A 70 -18.26 -15.85 -19.25
C ASN A 70 -17.62 -16.93 -18.36
N GLN A 71 -16.30 -16.89 -18.19
CA GLN A 71 -15.59 -17.80 -17.29
C GLN A 71 -15.89 -17.51 -15.81
N ALA A 72 -15.98 -16.23 -15.44
CA ALA A 72 -16.37 -15.80 -14.11
C ALA A 72 -17.83 -16.18 -13.81
N SER A 73 -18.74 -15.87 -14.74
CA SER A 73 -20.17 -16.19 -14.62
C SER A 73 -20.45 -17.69 -14.49
N ALA A 74 -19.69 -18.53 -15.21
CA ALA A 74 -19.80 -19.98 -15.11
C ALA A 74 -19.46 -20.53 -13.73
N GLN A 75 -18.72 -19.77 -12.91
CA GLN A 75 -18.37 -20.10 -11.52
C GLN A 75 -19.18 -19.28 -10.51
N ASN A 76 -20.19 -18.53 -10.96
CA ASN A 76 -21.00 -17.61 -10.13
C ASN A 76 -20.16 -16.55 -9.39
N ILE A 77 -19.06 -16.11 -9.97
CA ILE A 77 -18.21 -15.07 -9.39
C ILE A 77 -18.71 -13.70 -9.89
N PRO A 78 -19.12 -12.79 -8.97
CA PRO A 78 -19.50 -11.44 -9.30
C PRO A 78 -18.40 -10.69 -10.06
N VAL A 79 -18.81 -9.99 -11.12
CA VAL A 79 -17.88 -9.28 -12.01
C VAL A 79 -18.02 -7.79 -11.83
N GLY A 80 -16.90 -7.10 -11.76
CA GLY A 80 -16.80 -5.64 -11.74
C GLY A 80 -15.99 -5.07 -12.89
N LEU A 81 -16.17 -3.77 -13.11
CA LEU A 81 -15.39 -2.97 -14.05
C LEU A 81 -14.74 -1.80 -13.30
N ARG A 82 -13.46 -1.54 -13.54
CA ARG A 82 -12.83 -0.33 -13.04
C ARG A 82 -13.27 0.87 -13.87
N LEU A 83 -13.74 1.92 -13.21
CA LEU A 83 -14.06 3.21 -13.81
C LEU A 83 -13.00 4.25 -13.46
N ASN A 84 -12.74 5.14 -14.42
CA ASN A 84 -11.83 6.28 -14.22
C ASN A 84 -12.63 7.58 -14.27
N PRO A 85 -12.77 8.32 -13.17
CA PRO A 85 -13.49 9.59 -13.15
C PRO A 85 -12.73 10.72 -13.84
N GLN A 86 -11.48 10.49 -14.28
CA GLN A 86 -10.58 11.48 -14.86
C GLN A 86 -10.24 12.63 -13.91
N THR A 87 -10.49 12.44 -12.62
CA THR A 87 -10.10 13.29 -11.51
C THR A 87 -9.48 12.43 -10.42
N SER A 88 -8.50 12.96 -9.70
CA SER A 88 -7.87 12.24 -8.59
C SER A 88 -7.37 13.19 -7.51
N ASN A 89 -7.26 12.65 -6.30
CA ASN A 89 -6.60 13.26 -5.15
C ASN A 89 -5.25 12.55 -4.97
N SER A 90 -4.29 12.84 -5.85
CA SER A 90 -2.93 12.31 -5.75
C SER A 90 -1.93 13.46 -5.74
N SER A 91 -1.06 13.46 -4.75
CA SER A 91 0.05 14.42 -4.66
C SER A 91 1.21 14.08 -5.62
N PHE A 92 1.24 12.86 -6.15
CA PHE A 92 2.32 12.35 -6.98
C PHE A 92 1.85 11.94 -8.37
N ILE A 93 2.41 12.53 -9.42
CA ILE A 93 2.07 12.18 -10.82
C ILE A 93 2.30 10.69 -11.11
N ILE A 94 3.31 10.07 -10.50
CA ILE A 94 3.62 8.65 -10.70
C ILE A 94 2.52 7.73 -10.16
N ALA A 95 1.81 8.16 -9.12
CA ALA A 95 0.74 7.41 -8.46
C ALA A 95 -0.66 7.87 -8.90
N ASP A 96 -0.78 8.93 -9.72
CA ASP A 96 -2.04 9.49 -10.16
C ASP A 96 -2.76 8.56 -11.16
N PRO A 97 -3.89 7.93 -10.76
CA PRO A 97 -4.64 7.03 -11.63
C PRO A 97 -5.37 7.75 -12.77
N ALA A 98 -5.59 9.06 -12.66
CA ALA A 98 -6.27 9.90 -13.66
C ALA A 98 -5.29 10.74 -14.51
N ARG A 99 -3.98 10.49 -14.40
CA ARG A 99 -2.98 11.17 -15.22
C ARG A 99 -3.27 11.05 -16.73
N PRO A 100 -2.77 11.98 -17.57
CA PRO A 100 -2.91 11.87 -19.01
C PRO A 100 -2.45 10.51 -19.54
N PHE A 101 -3.23 9.91 -20.45
CA PHE A 101 -2.96 8.58 -21.03
C PHE A 101 -2.95 7.43 -20.00
N SER A 102 -3.66 7.60 -18.89
CA SER A 102 -3.79 6.53 -17.91
C SER A 102 -4.45 5.29 -18.53
N ARG A 103 -3.89 4.13 -18.23
CA ARG A 103 -4.45 2.84 -18.61
C ARG A 103 -5.48 2.30 -17.60
N LEU A 104 -5.75 3.04 -16.53
CA LEU A 104 -6.48 2.57 -15.37
C LEU A 104 -7.96 2.90 -15.46
N GLY A 105 -8.77 1.93 -15.87
CA GLY A 105 -10.22 2.02 -15.90
C GLY A 105 -10.82 2.65 -17.15
N GLU A 106 -12.11 2.41 -17.35
CA GLU A 106 -12.91 2.97 -18.44
C GLU A 106 -13.52 4.31 -18.01
N HIS A 107 -13.61 5.26 -18.91
CA HIS A 107 -14.16 6.59 -18.65
C HIS A 107 -15.30 7.00 -19.62
N ASP A 108 -15.46 6.26 -20.70
CA ASP A 108 -16.49 6.51 -21.72
C ASP A 108 -17.84 5.96 -21.24
N LYS A 109 -18.78 6.86 -20.95
CA LYS A 109 -20.10 6.53 -20.39
C LYS A 109 -20.92 5.63 -21.33
N ASP A 110 -20.85 5.85 -22.63
CA ASP A 110 -21.63 5.07 -23.61
C ASP A 110 -21.13 3.63 -23.66
N LYS A 111 -19.82 3.45 -23.60
CA LYS A 111 -19.22 2.12 -23.54
C LYS A 111 -19.52 1.41 -22.23
N ILE A 112 -19.51 2.14 -21.10
CA ILE A 112 -19.87 1.59 -19.78
C ILE A 112 -21.33 1.15 -19.79
N ALA A 113 -22.24 2.00 -20.29
CA ALA A 113 -23.66 1.68 -20.41
C ALA A 113 -23.92 0.43 -21.25
N ALA A 114 -23.16 0.23 -22.32
CA ALA A 114 -23.28 -0.92 -23.20
C ALA A 114 -22.93 -2.27 -22.56
N VAL A 115 -22.19 -2.28 -21.45
CA VAL A 115 -21.78 -3.49 -20.73
C VAL A 115 -22.34 -3.58 -19.31
N LEU A 116 -23.24 -2.68 -18.94
CA LEU A 116 -23.75 -2.57 -17.57
C LEU A 116 -24.47 -3.85 -17.11
N SER A 117 -25.15 -4.55 -18.03
CA SER A 117 -25.79 -5.84 -17.73
C SER A 117 -24.81 -7.00 -17.48
N ASP A 118 -23.54 -6.81 -17.78
CA ASP A 118 -22.48 -7.83 -17.61
C ASP A 118 -21.73 -7.71 -16.28
N ILE A 119 -22.00 -6.66 -15.50
CA ILE A 119 -21.31 -6.37 -14.25
C ILE A 119 -22.29 -6.20 -13.10
N THR A 120 -21.87 -6.55 -11.90
CA THR A 120 -22.63 -6.33 -10.66
C THR A 120 -22.05 -5.22 -9.80
N GLY A 121 -20.86 -4.73 -10.11
CA GLY A 121 -20.22 -3.67 -9.38
C GLY A 121 -19.13 -2.95 -10.14
N VAL A 122 -18.57 -1.93 -9.51
CA VAL A 122 -17.47 -1.14 -10.05
C VAL A 122 -16.40 -0.87 -9.00
N MET A 123 -15.19 -0.58 -9.48
CA MET A 123 -14.10 -0.07 -8.70
C MET A 123 -13.72 1.33 -9.20
N ILE A 124 -13.63 2.29 -8.29
CA ILE A 124 -13.20 3.66 -8.59
C ILE A 124 -12.10 4.01 -7.60
N HIS A 125 -10.85 3.79 -8.01
CA HIS A 125 -9.70 4.11 -7.18
C HIS A 125 -9.03 5.37 -7.74
N ASN A 126 -9.23 6.50 -7.06
CA ASN A 126 -8.76 7.82 -7.49
C ASN A 126 -8.18 8.67 -6.34
N ASN A 127 -7.81 8.04 -5.24
CA ASN A 127 -7.07 8.66 -4.15
C ASN A 127 -5.69 8.03 -4.02
N CYS A 128 -4.70 8.83 -3.63
CA CYS A 128 -3.36 8.40 -3.25
C CYS A 128 -2.79 9.43 -2.29
N GLU A 129 -2.42 9.00 -1.07
CA GLU A 129 -1.92 9.86 0.01
C GLU A 129 -2.88 11.04 0.33
N ASN A 130 -4.18 10.77 0.30
CA ASN A 130 -5.20 11.77 0.60
C ASN A 130 -5.56 11.76 2.07
N ASP A 131 -5.14 12.78 2.81
CA ASP A 131 -5.44 13.02 4.24
C ASP A 131 -6.58 14.03 4.46
N SER A 132 -7.21 14.54 3.40
CA SER A 132 -8.31 15.51 3.45
C SER A 132 -9.66 14.83 3.24
N PHE A 133 -10.52 14.91 4.25
CA PHE A 133 -11.93 14.48 4.13
C PHE A 133 -12.70 15.32 3.12
N GLU A 134 -12.44 16.62 3.07
CA GLU A 134 -13.07 17.56 2.13
C GLU A 134 -12.74 17.16 0.69
N ALA A 135 -11.47 16.93 0.38
CA ALA A 135 -11.04 16.49 -0.95
C ALA A 135 -11.65 15.13 -1.32
N PHE A 136 -11.71 14.18 -0.38
CA PHE A 136 -12.42 12.91 -0.59
C PHE A 136 -13.90 13.12 -0.89
N SER A 137 -14.59 13.95 -0.09
CA SER A 137 -16.03 14.19 -0.24
C SER A 137 -16.38 14.89 -1.56
N GLU A 138 -15.57 15.85 -2.00
CA GLU A 138 -15.69 16.51 -3.30
C GLU A 138 -15.47 15.53 -4.45
N SER A 139 -14.41 14.72 -4.38
CA SER A 139 -14.15 13.67 -5.36
C SER A 139 -15.29 12.66 -5.47
N LEU A 140 -15.87 12.27 -4.33
CA LEU A 140 -17.02 11.37 -4.33
C LEU A 140 -18.26 12.05 -4.95
N ALA A 141 -18.47 13.35 -4.75
CA ALA A 141 -19.55 14.11 -5.39
C ALA A 141 -19.36 14.18 -6.93
N ASP A 142 -18.13 14.35 -7.41
CA ASP A 142 -17.81 14.30 -8.84
C ASP A 142 -18.12 12.91 -9.43
N ILE A 143 -17.78 11.85 -8.73
CA ILE A 143 -18.11 10.46 -9.10
C ILE A 143 -19.63 10.28 -9.21
N GLU A 144 -20.38 10.77 -8.21
CA GLU A 144 -21.84 10.73 -8.20
C GLU A 144 -22.45 11.52 -9.39
N ALA A 145 -21.94 12.71 -9.66
CA ALA A 145 -22.40 13.53 -10.78
C ALA A 145 -22.10 12.87 -12.13
N ARG A 146 -20.97 12.16 -12.24
CA ARG A 146 -20.55 11.54 -13.48
C ARG A 146 -21.19 10.19 -13.73
N PHE A 147 -21.30 9.35 -12.72
CA PHE A 147 -21.69 7.95 -12.84
C PHE A 147 -22.97 7.59 -12.07
N GLY A 148 -23.73 8.56 -11.57
CA GLY A 148 -24.91 8.30 -10.73
C GLY A 148 -25.91 7.33 -11.39
N ASP A 149 -26.17 7.44 -12.68
CA ASP A 149 -27.06 6.55 -13.43
C ASP A 149 -26.54 5.10 -13.50
N VAL A 150 -25.22 4.93 -13.52
CA VAL A 150 -24.54 3.63 -13.47
C VAL A 150 -24.64 3.06 -12.06
N LEU A 151 -24.31 3.86 -11.04
CA LEU A 151 -24.26 3.44 -9.65
C LEU A 151 -25.60 2.90 -9.14
N GLN A 152 -26.75 3.46 -9.61
CA GLN A 152 -28.09 3.01 -9.25
C GLN A 152 -28.44 1.60 -9.74
N GLN A 153 -27.66 1.02 -10.64
CA GLN A 153 -27.91 -0.28 -11.27
C GLN A 153 -26.96 -1.37 -10.76
N LEU A 154 -26.13 -1.03 -9.75
CA LEU A 154 -25.11 -1.92 -9.23
C LEU A 154 -25.46 -2.45 -7.83
N GLU A 155 -24.82 -3.54 -7.44
CA GLU A 155 -24.95 -4.14 -6.11
C GLU A 155 -23.84 -3.67 -5.18
N TRP A 156 -22.67 -3.33 -5.72
CA TRP A 156 -21.50 -2.94 -4.93
C TRP A 156 -20.59 -1.95 -5.66
N VAL A 157 -19.85 -1.17 -4.85
CA VAL A 157 -18.86 -0.19 -5.31
C VAL A 157 -17.62 -0.27 -4.42
N SER A 158 -16.46 -0.52 -5.02
CA SER A 158 -15.19 -0.28 -4.34
C SER A 158 -14.72 1.14 -4.65
N LEU A 159 -14.42 1.91 -3.62
CA LEU A 159 -13.84 3.24 -3.72
C LEU A 159 -12.30 3.21 -3.62
N GLY A 160 -11.71 2.00 -3.64
CA GLY A 160 -10.27 1.80 -3.58
C GLY A 160 -9.64 2.17 -2.24
N GLY A 161 -8.34 2.42 -2.28
CA GLY A 161 -7.54 2.87 -1.15
C GLY A 161 -7.02 4.29 -1.32
N GLY A 162 -5.90 4.58 -0.65
CA GLY A 162 -5.21 5.87 -0.76
C GLY A 162 -5.83 7.00 0.05
N ILE A 163 -6.74 6.67 0.99
CA ILE A 163 -7.30 7.61 1.96
C ILE A 163 -6.57 7.39 3.27
N HIS A 164 -5.86 8.40 3.75
CA HIS A 164 -5.07 8.35 4.98
C HIS A 164 -5.92 8.73 6.20
N PHE A 165 -7.02 8.01 6.42
CA PHE A 165 -7.99 8.28 7.48
C PHE A 165 -7.45 8.04 8.91
N ILE A 166 -6.22 7.57 9.04
CA ILE A 166 -5.51 7.43 10.33
C ILE A 166 -4.68 8.67 10.68
N ALA A 167 -4.65 9.69 9.80
CA ALA A 167 -3.99 10.95 10.11
C ALA A 167 -4.54 11.57 11.40
N PRO A 168 -3.72 12.25 12.21
CA PRO A 168 -4.20 12.96 13.39
C PRO A 168 -5.37 13.88 13.06
N ASP A 169 -6.38 13.89 13.91
CA ASP A 169 -7.59 14.73 13.77
C ASP A 169 -8.44 14.46 12.50
N TYR A 170 -8.20 13.37 11.78
CA TYR A 170 -9.05 13.02 10.63
C TYR A 170 -10.48 12.76 11.08
N PRO A 171 -11.50 13.39 10.45
CA PRO A 171 -12.89 13.33 10.92
C PRO A 171 -13.58 12.02 10.55
N LEU A 172 -13.24 10.92 11.23
CA LEU A 172 -13.73 9.56 10.96
C LEU A 172 -15.26 9.43 10.95
N GLU A 173 -15.95 10.14 11.85
CA GLU A 173 -17.42 10.12 11.89
C GLU A 173 -18.01 10.71 10.60
N LYS A 174 -17.46 11.84 10.11
CA LYS A 174 -17.90 12.44 8.84
C LYS A 174 -17.63 11.49 7.65
N LEU A 175 -16.49 10.81 7.66
CA LEU A 175 -16.18 9.81 6.63
C LEU A 175 -17.21 8.67 6.66
N ALA A 176 -17.50 8.13 7.84
CA ALA A 176 -18.47 7.05 8.02
C ALA A 176 -19.87 7.48 7.56
N ASP A 177 -20.33 8.67 7.95
CA ASP A 177 -21.62 9.22 7.54
C ASP A 177 -21.69 9.45 6.02
N ARG A 178 -20.61 9.96 5.42
CA ARG A 178 -20.54 10.19 3.96
C ARG A 178 -20.62 8.87 3.17
N LEU A 179 -19.91 7.84 3.62
CA LEU A 179 -19.94 6.51 3.00
C LEU A 179 -21.30 5.84 3.19
N LYS A 180 -21.90 5.95 4.38
CA LYS A 180 -23.21 5.43 4.67
C LYS A 180 -24.29 6.12 3.81
N GLY A 181 -24.28 7.45 3.72
CA GLY A 181 -25.18 8.19 2.84
C GLY A 181 -25.04 7.83 1.37
N PHE A 182 -23.81 7.57 0.89
CA PHE A 182 -23.58 7.07 -0.46
C PHE A 182 -24.17 5.67 -0.66
N SER A 183 -23.91 4.76 0.27
CA SER A 183 -24.45 3.39 0.25
C SER A 183 -25.99 3.39 0.22
N GLU A 184 -26.62 4.15 1.09
CA GLU A 184 -28.09 4.26 1.18
C GLU A 184 -28.70 4.90 -0.09
N LYS A 185 -28.06 5.95 -0.63
CA LYS A 185 -28.52 6.65 -1.84
C LYS A 185 -28.59 5.76 -3.08
N TYR A 186 -27.60 4.90 -3.26
CA TYR A 186 -27.47 4.04 -4.44
C TYR A 186 -27.91 2.59 -4.19
N GLY A 187 -28.15 2.20 -2.94
CA GLY A 187 -28.49 0.82 -2.58
C GLY A 187 -27.33 -0.16 -2.76
N VAL A 188 -26.10 0.30 -2.64
CA VAL A 188 -24.89 -0.48 -2.92
C VAL A 188 -24.11 -0.83 -1.65
N GLN A 189 -23.46 -1.99 -1.66
CA GLN A 189 -22.39 -2.28 -0.69
C GLN A 189 -21.13 -1.49 -1.07
N VAL A 190 -20.62 -0.69 -0.13
CA VAL A 190 -19.37 0.06 -0.31
C VAL A 190 -18.20 -0.75 0.23
N TYR A 191 -17.12 -0.81 -0.53
CA TYR A 191 -15.82 -1.35 -0.13
C TYR A 191 -14.76 -0.26 -0.13
N LEU A 192 -13.87 -0.28 0.86
CA LEU A 192 -12.61 0.44 0.87
C LEU A 192 -11.47 -0.58 0.85
N GLU A 193 -10.34 -0.18 0.26
CA GLU A 193 -9.15 -1.02 0.11
C GLU A 193 -7.92 -0.36 0.79
N PRO A 194 -7.97 -0.11 2.12
CA PRO A 194 -6.93 0.62 2.82
C PRO A 194 -5.66 -0.23 2.91
N GLY A 195 -4.70 -0.01 2.03
CA GLY A 195 -3.40 -0.67 2.06
C GLY A 195 -2.56 -0.15 3.23
N GLU A 196 -1.98 1.02 3.07
CA GLU A 196 -1.07 1.61 4.05
C GLU A 196 -1.75 1.94 5.37
N ALA A 197 -2.93 2.55 5.34
CA ALA A 197 -3.66 2.89 6.56
C ALA A 197 -3.96 1.69 7.47
N SER A 198 -4.02 0.46 6.93
CA SER A 198 -4.25 -0.75 7.73
C SER A 198 -3.01 -1.31 8.42
N ILE A 199 -1.82 -0.88 8.01
CA ILE A 199 -0.52 -1.39 8.49
C ILE A 199 0.47 -0.29 8.89
N HIS A 200 0.02 0.97 8.92
CA HIS A 200 0.83 2.09 9.35
C HIS A 200 1.40 1.84 10.76
N GLY A 201 2.69 2.11 10.92
CA GLY A 201 3.40 1.88 12.18
C GLY A 201 3.61 0.40 12.57
N ALA A 202 3.12 -0.57 11.77
CA ALA A 202 3.20 -1.99 12.11
C ALA A 202 4.60 -2.60 11.93
N GLY A 203 5.50 -1.95 11.20
CA GLY A 203 6.84 -2.47 10.96
C GLY A 203 7.92 -1.40 10.95
N THR A 204 9.12 -1.81 11.35
CA THR A 204 10.31 -0.97 11.37
C THR A 204 11.47 -1.68 10.68
N LEU A 205 12.40 -0.92 10.09
CA LEU A 205 13.69 -1.41 9.62
C LEU A 205 14.76 -1.03 10.62
N VAL A 206 15.36 -2.01 11.27
CA VAL A 206 16.46 -1.80 12.22
C VAL A 206 17.78 -1.97 11.47
N THR A 207 18.67 -0.99 11.62
CA THR A 207 19.96 -0.93 10.92
C THR A 207 21.09 -0.61 11.91
N THR A 208 22.31 -0.95 11.52
CA THR A 208 23.51 -0.68 12.30
C THR A 208 24.42 0.28 11.54
N VAL A 209 24.95 1.29 12.21
CA VAL A 209 25.94 2.21 11.64
C VAL A 209 27.27 1.47 11.43
N LEU A 210 27.72 1.40 10.20
CA LEU A 210 28.98 0.73 9.80
C LEU A 210 30.15 1.70 9.75
N ASP A 211 29.90 2.96 9.37
CA ASP A 211 30.92 3.97 9.22
C ASP A 211 30.37 5.37 9.47
N THR A 212 31.25 6.28 9.87
CA THR A 212 30.94 7.70 10.03
C THR A 212 32.05 8.55 9.42
N MET A 213 31.68 9.64 8.77
CA MET A 213 32.62 10.56 8.15
C MET A 213 32.10 12.00 8.21
N HIS A 214 32.94 12.94 7.88
CA HIS A 214 32.56 14.36 7.80
C HIS A 214 32.92 14.90 6.41
N ASN A 215 31.93 15.49 5.74
CA ASN A 215 32.12 16.24 4.50
C ASN A 215 31.08 17.36 4.49
N GLU A 216 31.47 18.52 5.00
CA GLU A 216 30.63 19.69 5.27
C GLU A 216 29.48 19.41 6.28
N LYS A 217 29.04 18.18 6.41
CA LYS A 217 28.05 17.66 7.35
C LYS A 217 28.52 16.35 7.96
N ASN A 218 27.89 15.94 9.02
CA ASN A 218 28.08 14.59 9.56
C ASN A 218 27.41 13.58 8.63
N LEU A 219 28.11 12.51 8.30
CA LEU A 219 27.60 11.43 7.47
C LEU A 219 27.68 10.12 8.25
N ALA A 220 26.66 9.28 8.14
CA ALA A 220 26.65 7.93 8.68
C ALA A 220 26.24 6.95 7.59
N VAL A 221 26.91 5.80 7.51
CA VAL A 221 26.57 4.73 6.58
C VAL A 221 26.03 3.55 7.36
N VAL A 222 24.82 3.09 7.05
CA VAL A 222 24.18 1.95 7.69
C VAL A 222 24.30 0.67 6.87
N ASP A 223 24.11 -0.49 7.49
CA ASP A 223 24.18 -1.83 6.88
C ASP A 223 23.02 -2.17 5.91
N SER A 224 22.12 -1.24 5.71
CA SER A 224 20.96 -1.31 4.84
C SER A 224 21.14 -0.43 3.59
N SER A 225 20.13 -0.36 2.73
CA SER A 225 20.06 0.50 1.55
C SER A 225 18.62 0.97 1.33
N ILE A 226 18.41 2.26 1.03
CA ILE A 226 17.07 2.77 0.70
C ILE A 226 16.57 2.13 -0.60
N GLU A 227 17.47 1.93 -1.57
CA GLU A 227 17.14 1.32 -2.85
C GLU A 227 16.73 -0.16 -2.68
N ALA A 228 17.44 -0.92 -1.84
CA ALA A 228 17.16 -2.33 -1.64
C ALA A 228 16.01 -2.61 -0.65
N HIS A 229 15.84 -1.78 0.39
CA HIS A 229 14.99 -2.12 1.52
C HIS A 229 13.84 -1.13 1.78
N MET A 230 13.92 0.12 1.26
CA MET A 230 12.87 1.14 1.37
C MET A 230 12.65 1.84 0.02
N LEU A 231 12.60 1.07 -1.06
CA LEU A 231 12.56 1.54 -2.45
C LEU A 231 11.42 2.52 -2.72
N ASP A 232 10.29 2.39 -2.05
CA ASP A 232 9.16 3.30 -2.23
C ASP A 232 9.54 4.74 -1.91
N LEU A 233 10.27 4.96 -0.82
CA LEU A 233 10.75 6.29 -0.43
C LEU A 233 11.70 6.89 -1.47
N LEU A 234 12.56 6.07 -2.07
CA LEU A 234 13.43 6.52 -3.16
C LEU A 234 12.64 6.93 -4.41
N ILE A 235 11.58 6.18 -4.74
CA ILE A 235 10.69 6.47 -5.88
C ILE A 235 9.97 7.82 -5.69
N TYR A 236 9.45 8.06 -4.48
CA TYR A 236 8.75 9.30 -4.14
C TYR A 236 9.66 10.44 -3.70
N ARG A 237 10.97 10.17 -3.55
CA ARG A 237 11.98 11.12 -3.05
C ARG A 237 11.66 11.63 -1.65
N GLU A 238 11.20 10.73 -0.82
CA GLU A 238 10.90 10.98 0.58
C GLU A 238 12.02 10.46 1.47
N SER A 239 12.15 11.06 2.64
CA SER A 239 13.08 10.61 3.67
C SER A 239 12.41 9.62 4.62
N ALA A 240 13.17 8.63 5.07
CA ALA A 240 12.68 7.64 6.02
C ALA A 240 12.46 8.27 7.42
N PRO A 241 11.31 8.07 8.07
CA PRO A 241 11.12 8.54 9.44
C PRO A 241 11.98 7.72 10.40
N ILE A 242 12.73 8.37 11.29
CA ILE A 242 13.47 7.67 12.36
C ILE A 242 12.53 7.46 13.54
N ALA A 243 12.30 6.21 13.88
CA ALA A 243 11.50 5.82 15.04
C ALA A 243 12.34 5.76 16.34
N ALA A 244 13.60 5.34 16.24
CA ALA A 244 14.48 5.23 17.42
C ALA A 244 15.96 5.21 17.03
N ILE A 245 16.83 5.61 17.99
CA ILE A 245 18.29 5.47 17.94
C ILE A 245 18.75 4.77 19.22
N ASN A 246 19.61 3.76 19.09
CA ASN A 246 20.19 2.99 20.22
C ASN A 246 19.15 2.44 21.21
N SER A 247 17.95 2.12 20.72
CA SER A 247 16.93 1.50 21.55
C SER A 247 17.04 -0.02 21.46
N ASP A 248 16.95 -0.69 22.59
CA ASP A 248 16.82 -2.14 22.63
C ASP A 248 15.57 -2.55 21.81
N LEU A 249 15.70 -3.57 20.97
CA LEU A 249 14.59 -4.14 20.19
C LEU A 249 13.37 -4.48 21.08
N ILE A 250 13.63 -4.75 22.36
CA ILE A 250 12.62 -5.03 23.39
C ILE A 250 11.81 -3.77 23.74
N ASN A 251 12.40 -2.58 23.68
CA ASN A 251 11.78 -1.31 24.06
C ASN A 251 11.10 -0.57 22.90
N ILE A 252 11.33 -0.97 21.65
CA ILE A 252 10.71 -0.34 20.47
C ILE A 252 9.17 -0.39 20.52
N ALA A 253 8.57 -1.36 21.20
CA ALA A 253 7.10 -1.46 21.31
C ALA A 253 6.48 -0.66 22.47
N SER A 254 7.29 -0.11 23.37
CA SER A 254 6.81 0.87 24.36
C SER A 254 6.96 2.31 23.85
N LEU A 255 7.59 2.47 22.69
CA LEU A 255 7.50 3.70 21.96
C LEU A 255 6.08 3.74 21.40
N ASP A 256 5.21 4.58 21.94
CA ASP A 256 4.21 5.24 21.14
C ASP A 256 5.04 5.79 19.97
N ILE A 257 5.05 5.06 18.87
CA ILE A 257 5.74 5.50 17.66
C ILE A 257 4.85 6.62 17.12
N ASP A 258 4.97 7.77 17.76
CA ASP A 258 4.65 9.02 17.14
C ASP A 258 5.72 9.20 16.06
N PRO A 259 5.40 9.01 14.77
CA PRO A 259 6.35 9.16 13.67
C PRO A 259 6.94 10.57 13.60
N THR A 260 6.50 11.48 14.50
CA THR A 260 6.93 12.87 14.54
C THR A 260 8.19 13.10 15.36
N ASN A 261 8.75 12.09 16.06
CA ASN A 261 9.83 12.34 17.02
C ASN A 261 11.19 12.72 16.41
N ILE A 262 11.53 12.31 15.19
CA ILE A 262 12.66 12.87 14.44
C ILE A 262 12.25 13.00 12.98
N ALA A 263 11.55 14.06 12.67
CA ALA A 263 11.17 14.37 11.29
C ALA A 263 12.43 14.66 10.46
N PRO A 264 12.48 14.22 9.20
CA PRO A 264 13.52 14.66 8.29
C PRO A 264 13.45 16.18 8.12
N ILE A 265 14.60 16.80 7.93
CA ILE A 265 14.70 18.24 7.79
C ILE A 265 14.22 18.63 6.41
N SER A 266 13.27 19.56 6.31
CA SER A 266 12.91 20.19 5.04
C SER A 266 14.12 20.96 4.47
N GLU A 267 14.23 21.05 3.15
CA GLU A 267 15.38 21.62 2.41
C GLU A 267 15.83 23.02 2.88
N ASN A 268 15.06 23.69 3.72
CA ASN A 268 15.33 25.06 4.17
C ASN A 268 16.07 25.20 5.50
N THR A 269 16.36 24.11 6.23
CA THR A 269 17.05 24.14 7.52
C THR A 269 18.46 23.53 7.40
N LYS A 270 19.37 24.20 6.69
CA LYS A 270 20.77 23.74 6.56
C LYS A 270 21.57 24.11 7.80
N SER A 271 21.78 23.15 8.71
CA SER A 271 22.80 23.25 9.77
C SER A 271 23.96 22.31 9.46
N ALA A 272 25.20 22.76 9.72
CA ALA A 272 26.39 21.90 9.63
C ALA A 272 26.38 20.74 10.62
N ASP A 273 25.56 20.84 11.66
CA ASP A 273 25.42 19.80 12.70
C ASP A 273 24.47 18.67 12.30
N ASN A 274 23.75 18.81 11.18
CA ASN A 274 22.85 17.76 10.69
C ASN A 274 23.63 16.53 10.26
N THR A 275 23.01 15.37 10.39
CA THR A 275 23.55 14.08 9.94
C THR A 275 22.77 13.60 8.72
N ILE A 276 23.47 13.27 7.64
CA ILE A 276 22.89 12.55 6.51
C ILE A 276 23.15 11.06 6.70
N ILE A 277 22.11 10.24 6.62
CA ILE A 277 22.22 8.79 6.74
C ILE A 277 22.16 8.16 5.35
N TYR A 278 23.24 7.49 5.00
CA TYR A 278 23.42 6.76 3.75
C TYR A 278 23.23 5.26 3.93
N GLY A 279 22.72 4.60 2.92
CA GLY A 279 22.85 3.17 2.76
C GLY A 279 24.23 2.76 2.22
N ARG A 280 24.47 1.46 2.14
CA ARG A 280 25.78 0.89 1.74
C ARG A 280 25.85 0.43 0.28
N SER A 281 24.83 0.70 -0.55
CA SER A 281 24.89 0.36 -1.97
C SER A 281 25.83 1.30 -2.73
N CYS A 282 26.15 0.98 -4.00
CA CYS A 282 26.97 1.85 -4.85
C CYS A 282 26.21 3.06 -5.42
N LEU A 283 24.91 3.17 -5.17
CA LEU A 283 24.09 4.28 -5.63
C LEU A 283 24.46 5.56 -4.85
N ALA A 284 24.93 6.60 -5.55
CA ALA A 284 25.25 7.87 -4.90
C ALA A 284 24.07 8.51 -4.16
N GLY A 285 22.84 8.24 -4.59
CA GLY A 285 21.60 8.70 -3.97
C GLY A 285 21.00 7.69 -2.98
N ASP A 286 21.77 6.74 -2.45
CA ASP A 286 21.34 5.81 -1.40
C ASP A 286 21.27 6.53 -0.05
N ILE A 287 20.30 7.44 0.08
CA ILE A 287 20.16 8.36 1.21
C ILE A 287 18.79 8.11 1.87
N PHE A 288 18.82 7.74 3.16
CA PHE A 288 17.60 7.61 3.98
C PHE A 288 17.02 8.96 4.37
N GLY A 289 17.86 9.96 4.52
CA GLY A 289 17.44 11.34 4.84
C GLY A 289 18.51 12.16 5.51
N GLU A 290 18.17 13.42 5.79
CA GLU A 290 18.97 14.35 6.61
C GLU A 290 18.21 14.67 7.89
N TYR A 291 18.90 14.62 9.04
CA TYR A 291 18.26 14.70 10.36
C TYR A 291 19.05 15.59 11.33
N ALA A 292 18.32 16.36 12.15
CA ALA A 292 18.86 17.02 13.33
C ALA A 292 18.86 16.02 14.51
N LEU A 293 19.95 15.29 14.67
CA LEU A 293 20.06 14.31 15.72
C LEU A 293 20.52 14.94 17.04
N PRO A 294 20.04 14.47 18.21
CA PRO A 294 20.46 14.99 19.51
C PRO A 294 21.95 14.70 19.83
N ASN A 295 22.49 13.66 19.21
CA ASN A 295 23.90 13.25 19.34
C ASN A 295 24.43 12.77 18.00
N THR A 296 25.73 12.92 17.77
CA THR A 296 26.44 12.37 16.61
C THR A 296 26.45 10.85 16.68
N LEU A 297 26.08 10.19 15.60
CA LEU A 297 26.13 8.74 15.47
C LEU A 297 27.57 8.21 15.51
N LYS A 298 27.73 6.99 16.02
CA LYS A 298 29.00 6.25 16.09
C LYS A 298 28.84 4.88 15.43
N ILE A 299 29.96 4.32 15.01
CA ILE A 299 30.00 2.93 14.52
C ILE A 299 29.45 2.00 15.60
N GLY A 300 28.52 1.13 15.19
CA GLY A 300 27.82 0.22 16.09
C GLY A 300 26.51 0.76 16.65
N ASP A 301 26.21 2.05 16.52
CA ASP A 301 24.90 2.58 16.87
C ASP A 301 23.80 1.96 16.01
N THR A 302 22.62 1.80 16.60
CA THR A 302 21.46 1.33 15.86
C THR A 302 20.56 2.50 15.46
N VAL A 303 20.06 2.46 14.22
CA VAL A 303 19.04 3.38 13.70
C VAL A 303 17.83 2.56 13.27
N THR A 304 16.67 2.90 13.79
CA THR A 304 15.40 2.24 13.46
C THR A 304 14.55 3.18 12.64
N PHE A 305 14.28 2.80 11.40
CA PHE A 305 13.38 3.53 10.53
C PHE A 305 11.94 3.01 10.66
N GLY A 306 10.97 3.91 10.72
CA GLY A 306 9.55 3.61 10.84
C GLY A 306 8.88 3.26 9.50
N ASN A 307 7.61 2.88 9.58
CA ASN A 307 6.73 2.60 8.43
C ASN A 307 7.28 1.61 7.40
N ALA A 308 8.00 0.59 7.85
CA ALA A 308 8.65 -0.39 6.99
C ALA A 308 7.79 -1.63 6.66
N ALA A 309 6.51 -1.66 7.00
CA ALA A 309 5.65 -2.84 6.80
C ALA A 309 5.01 -2.90 5.41
N GLY A 310 4.56 -1.78 4.86
CA GLY A 310 3.77 -1.69 3.64
C GLY A 310 4.57 -1.87 2.35
N TYR A 311 4.50 -0.90 1.48
CA TYR A 311 5.21 -0.89 0.20
C TYR A 311 6.73 -1.00 0.32
N THR A 312 7.28 -0.82 1.49
CA THR A 312 8.68 -1.05 1.82
C THR A 312 9.04 -2.53 1.78
N MET A 313 8.38 -3.36 2.59
CA MET A 313 8.69 -4.80 2.70
C MET A 313 8.42 -5.55 1.38
N VAL A 314 7.32 -5.27 0.70
CA VAL A 314 6.94 -5.96 -0.54
C VAL A 314 7.79 -5.55 -1.76
N LYS A 315 8.43 -4.37 -1.72
CA LYS A 315 9.30 -3.85 -2.77
C LYS A 315 10.79 -4.14 -2.55
N LYS A 316 11.15 -4.81 -1.45
CA LYS A 316 12.55 -5.14 -1.17
C LYS A 316 13.19 -5.96 -2.28
N ASN A 317 14.46 -5.71 -2.53
CA ASN A 317 15.24 -6.37 -3.58
C ASN A 317 16.69 -6.63 -3.16
N TRP A 318 17.47 -7.28 -4.03
CA TRP A 318 18.85 -7.65 -3.79
C TRP A 318 19.86 -6.76 -4.50
N PHE A 319 19.56 -5.50 -4.70
CA PHE A 319 20.48 -4.59 -5.37
C PHE A 319 21.86 -4.59 -4.71
N ASN A 320 22.91 -4.65 -5.51
CA ASN A 320 24.31 -4.80 -5.10
C ASN A 320 24.63 -6.00 -4.19
N GLY A 321 23.69 -6.93 -4.01
CA GLY A 321 23.86 -8.04 -3.06
C GLY A 321 23.87 -7.57 -1.60
N VAL A 322 23.28 -6.41 -1.30
CA VAL A 322 23.11 -5.97 0.10
C VAL A 322 22.25 -7.00 0.81
N ASN A 323 22.68 -7.43 2.00
CA ASN A 323 22.00 -8.47 2.75
C ASN A 323 20.56 -8.08 3.07
N MET A 324 19.64 -8.99 2.78
CA MET A 324 18.25 -8.84 3.15
C MET A 324 18.11 -8.90 4.69
N PRO A 325 17.42 -7.94 5.33
CA PRO A 325 17.18 -8.01 6.76
C PRO A 325 16.28 -9.19 7.13
N ALA A 326 16.53 -9.82 8.25
CA ALA A 326 15.66 -10.85 8.79
C ALA A 326 14.25 -10.28 9.04
N ILE A 327 13.22 -11.11 8.84
CA ILE A 327 11.85 -10.77 9.18
C ILE A 327 11.54 -11.32 10.56
N VAL A 328 11.21 -10.44 11.48
CA VAL A 328 10.98 -10.76 12.87
C VAL A 328 9.60 -10.27 13.29
N ILE A 329 8.84 -11.09 14.00
CA ILE A 329 7.58 -10.68 14.62
C ILE A 329 7.82 -10.52 16.12
N ARG A 330 7.45 -9.36 16.64
CA ARG A 330 7.32 -9.16 18.07
C ARG A 330 5.88 -9.37 18.49
N ARG A 331 5.67 -10.26 19.45
CA ARG A 331 4.35 -10.55 20.02
C ARG A 331 3.98 -9.54 21.09
N LEU A 332 2.68 -9.47 21.41
CA LEU A 332 2.18 -8.57 22.47
C LEU A 332 2.73 -8.90 23.86
N ASP A 333 3.14 -10.15 24.11
CA ASP A 333 3.79 -10.57 25.35
C ASP A 333 5.29 -10.23 25.41
N GLY A 334 5.82 -9.59 24.34
CA GLY A 334 7.23 -9.22 24.21
C GLY A 334 8.11 -10.31 23.62
N SER A 335 7.61 -11.51 23.38
CA SER A 335 8.38 -12.57 22.71
C SER A 335 8.70 -12.20 21.26
N ILE A 336 9.79 -12.75 20.74
CA ILE A 336 10.30 -12.48 19.40
C ILE A 336 10.31 -13.79 18.61
N ASP A 337 9.65 -13.80 17.46
CA ASP A 337 9.63 -14.90 16.51
C ASP A 337 10.38 -14.51 15.24
N ILE A 338 11.46 -15.23 14.91
CA ILE A 338 12.14 -15.06 13.62
C ILE A 338 11.31 -15.79 12.56
N GLN A 339 10.69 -15.04 11.67
CA GLN A 339 9.87 -15.60 10.61
C GLN A 339 10.70 -16.03 9.38
N ARG A 340 11.74 -15.29 9.09
CA ARG A 340 12.62 -15.53 7.95
C ARG A 340 14.00 -14.95 8.19
N GLU A 341 15.02 -15.73 7.94
CA GLU A 341 16.38 -15.27 7.71
C GLU A 341 16.73 -15.48 6.25
N PHE A 342 17.65 -14.66 5.73
CA PHE A 342 18.09 -14.72 4.35
C PHE A 342 19.61 -14.93 4.29
N ASP A 343 20.05 -15.79 3.38
CA ASP A 343 21.46 -16.12 3.20
C ASP A 343 21.94 -15.91 1.75
N TYR A 344 23.18 -16.28 1.50
CA TYR A 344 23.77 -16.22 0.15
C TYR A 344 23.02 -17.09 -0.87
N GLN A 345 22.42 -18.19 -0.45
CA GLN A 345 21.68 -19.07 -1.37
C GLN A 345 20.37 -18.40 -1.83
N ASP A 346 19.69 -17.66 -0.95
CA ASP A 346 18.53 -16.85 -1.32
C ASP A 346 18.90 -15.79 -2.36
N TYR A 347 20.03 -15.08 -2.14
CA TYR A 347 20.55 -14.12 -3.12
C TYR A 347 20.88 -14.79 -4.46
N LYS A 348 21.65 -15.87 -4.43
CA LYS A 348 22.03 -16.62 -5.63
C LYS A 348 20.81 -17.13 -6.40
N ALA A 349 19.83 -17.70 -5.70
CA ALA A 349 18.58 -18.20 -6.29
C ALA A 349 17.72 -17.10 -6.92
N SER A 350 17.85 -15.85 -6.45
CA SER A 350 17.15 -14.71 -7.04
C SER A 350 17.72 -14.26 -8.40
N LEU A 351 18.93 -14.72 -8.75
CA LEU A 351 19.66 -14.34 -9.97
C LEU A 351 19.68 -15.43 -11.04
N SER A 352 19.23 -16.65 -10.73
CA SER A 352 19.37 -17.80 -11.63
C SER A 352 18.15 -18.71 -11.68
#